data_28853843fd4581a303ea6fea4c223d81
#
_entry.id   28853843fd4581a303ea6fea4c223d81
#
_cell.length_a   1.000
_cell.length_b   1.000
_cell.length_c   1.000
_cell.angle_alpha   90.00
_cell.angle_beta   90.00
_cell.angle_gamma   90.00
#
_symmetry.space_group_name_H-M   'P 1'
#
loop_
_entity.id
_entity.type
_entity.pdbx_description
1 polymer ?
#
loop_
_entity_poly.entity_id
_entity_poly.type
_entity_poly.pdbx_seq_one_letter_code
_entity_poly.pdbx_strand_id
1 'polypeptide(L)'
;VLGHGAGLRLECRAPGADANPYLAFAVTLAAGLDGIKNQIEPPAMFEGDVYAAQDLPQVPHSLNESIAALEKSTWLRDAIGDDVVELYLHFFRTEQRKFDEVVTSWERARYFERS
;
A
#
# COMPACT_ATOMS: atom_id res chain seq x y z
N VAL A 1 -13.89 -10.64 4.25
CA VAL A 1 -13.95 -11.91 5.01
C VAL A 1 -14.55 -12.98 4.10
N LEU A 2 -13.92 -14.12 4.02
CA LEU A 2 -14.33 -15.24 3.16
C LEU A 2 -14.46 -16.53 3.96
N GLY A 3 -15.35 -17.44 3.50
CA GLY A 3 -15.56 -18.76 4.08
C GLY A 3 -16.42 -18.78 5.33
N HIS A 4 -16.61 -19.99 5.88
CA HIS A 4 -17.41 -20.25 7.07
C HIS A 4 -16.72 -21.29 7.96
N GLY A 5 -16.99 -21.28 9.28
CA GLY A 5 -16.43 -22.21 10.23
C GLY A 5 -14.89 -22.24 10.18
N ALA A 6 -14.29 -23.43 10.05
CA ALA A 6 -12.84 -23.60 9.98
C ALA A 6 -12.18 -23.00 8.70
N GLY A 7 -12.96 -22.66 7.69
CA GLY A 7 -12.49 -22.01 6.47
C GLY A 7 -12.59 -20.47 6.50
N LEU A 8 -13.02 -19.89 7.62
CA LEU A 8 -13.11 -18.44 7.76
C LEU A 8 -11.73 -17.79 7.67
N ARG A 9 -11.57 -16.82 6.78
CA ARG A 9 -10.30 -16.12 6.57
C ARG A 9 -10.51 -14.69 6.11
N LEU A 10 -9.49 -13.87 6.31
CA LEU A 10 -9.36 -12.57 5.68
C LEU A 10 -8.57 -12.73 4.38
N GLU A 11 -8.95 -11.98 3.36
CA GLU A 11 -8.20 -11.86 2.12
C GLU A 11 -7.97 -10.38 1.85
N CYS A 12 -6.71 -9.94 1.94
CA CYS A 12 -6.29 -8.58 1.65
C CYS A 12 -5.49 -8.58 0.35
N ARG A 13 -5.96 -7.82 -0.65
CA ARG A 13 -5.33 -7.72 -1.98
C ARG A 13 -4.60 -6.39 -2.19
N ALA A 14 -4.46 -5.56 -1.15
CA ALA A 14 -3.73 -4.31 -1.25
C ALA A 14 -2.22 -4.50 -1.42
N PRO A 15 -1.53 -5.44 -0.71
CA PRO A 15 -0.12 -5.70 -0.93
C PRO A 15 0.13 -6.40 -2.28
N GLY A 16 1.20 -5.99 -2.97
CA GLY A 16 1.71 -6.69 -4.16
C GLY A 16 2.38 -8.04 -3.81
N ALA A 17 2.63 -8.85 -4.82
CA ALA A 17 3.28 -10.17 -4.66
C ALA A 17 4.74 -10.06 -4.17
N ASP A 18 5.37 -8.91 -4.33
CA ASP A 18 6.73 -8.56 -3.92
C ASP A 18 6.82 -7.90 -2.54
N ALA A 19 5.67 -7.70 -1.87
CA ALA A 19 5.64 -7.13 -0.53
C ALA A 19 6.37 -8.02 0.49
N ASN A 20 7.07 -7.39 1.44
CA ASN A 20 7.63 -8.09 2.58
C ASN A 20 6.50 -8.74 3.41
N PRO A 21 6.39 -10.08 3.48
CA PRO A 21 5.26 -10.74 4.12
C PRO A 21 5.19 -10.48 5.62
N TYR A 22 6.33 -10.33 6.28
CA TYR A 22 6.37 -10.04 7.73
C TYR A 22 5.77 -8.67 8.03
N LEU A 23 6.12 -7.66 7.23
CA LEU A 23 5.58 -6.33 7.37
C LEU A 23 4.08 -6.28 7.01
N ALA A 24 3.69 -6.95 5.92
CA ALA A 24 2.30 -7.02 5.50
C ALA A 24 1.41 -7.66 6.58
N PHE A 25 1.86 -8.75 7.21
CA PHE A 25 1.14 -9.40 8.30
C PHE A 25 1.11 -8.52 9.56
N ALA A 26 2.24 -7.91 9.93
CA ALA A 26 2.31 -7.04 11.09
C ALA A 26 1.34 -5.85 10.98
N VAL A 27 1.33 -5.17 9.84
CA VAL A 27 0.43 -4.02 9.60
C VAL A 27 -1.04 -4.46 9.55
N THR A 28 -1.34 -5.59 8.90
CA THR A 28 -2.71 -6.12 8.82
C THR A 28 -3.22 -6.50 10.22
N LEU A 29 -2.39 -7.14 11.03
CA LEU A 29 -2.75 -7.49 12.41
C LEU A 29 -2.94 -6.24 13.26
N ALA A 30 -2.03 -5.28 13.16
CA ALA A 30 -2.14 -4.01 13.89
C ALA A 30 -3.42 -3.25 13.53
N ALA A 31 -3.78 -3.20 12.24
CA ALA A 31 -5.03 -2.59 11.79
C ALA A 31 -6.27 -3.31 12.34
N GLY A 32 -6.25 -4.64 12.37
CA GLY A 32 -7.34 -5.41 12.96
C GLY A 32 -7.51 -5.17 14.46
N LEU A 33 -6.40 -5.12 15.20
CA LEU A 33 -6.40 -4.81 16.64
C LEU A 33 -6.86 -3.38 16.93
N ASP A 34 -6.45 -2.42 16.10
CA ASP A 34 -6.90 -1.04 16.18
C ASP A 34 -8.41 -0.93 15.96
N GLY A 35 -8.95 -1.62 14.96
CA GLY A 35 -10.38 -1.70 14.69
C GLY A 35 -11.18 -2.21 15.89
N ILE A 36 -10.70 -3.28 16.55
CA ILE A 36 -11.32 -3.83 17.76
C ILE A 36 -11.23 -2.85 18.92
N LYS A 37 -10.04 -2.29 19.17
CA LYS A 37 -9.76 -1.37 20.29
C LYS A 37 -10.61 -0.11 20.21
N ASN A 38 -10.71 0.46 19.02
CA ASN A 38 -11.40 1.72 18.77
C ASN A 38 -12.84 1.53 18.27
N GLN A 39 -13.34 0.30 18.22
CA GLN A 39 -14.69 -0.06 17.80
C GLN A 39 -15.04 0.56 16.43
N ILE A 40 -14.11 0.46 15.48
CA ILE A 40 -14.27 1.01 14.13
C ILE A 40 -15.23 0.12 13.36
N GLU A 41 -16.40 0.66 13.02
CA GLU A 41 -17.36 -0.05 12.18
C GLU A 41 -16.87 -0.11 10.74
N PRO A 42 -16.88 -1.29 10.11
CA PRO A 42 -16.51 -1.40 8.71
C PRO A 42 -17.55 -0.70 7.81
N PRO A 43 -17.12 -0.19 6.64
CA PRO A 43 -18.08 0.32 5.67
C PRO A 43 -19.05 -0.78 5.21
N ALA A 44 -20.18 -0.37 4.62
CA ALA A 44 -21.11 -1.31 4.01
C ALA A 44 -20.39 -2.20 2.98
N MET A 45 -20.81 -3.47 2.90
CA MET A 45 -20.26 -4.39 1.91
C MET A 45 -20.60 -3.88 0.51
N PHE A 46 -19.57 -3.77 -0.33
CA PHE A 46 -19.75 -3.38 -1.72
C PHE A 46 -20.27 -4.59 -2.53
N GLU A 47 -21.31 -4.35 -3.31
CA GLU A 47 -21.87 -5.33 -4.25
C GLU A 47 -21.60 -4.88 -5.68
N GLY A 48 -20.94 -5.73 -6.48
CA GLY A 48 -20.63 -5.45 -7.87
C GLY A 48 -19.14 -5.57 -8.22
N ASP A 49 -18.76 -5.03 -9.36
CA ASP A 49 -17.38 -5.00 -9.81
C ASP A 49 -16.62 -3.82 -9.16
N VAL A 50 -15.79 -4.13 -8.19
CA VAL A 50 -14.95 -3.15 -7.46
C VAL A 50 -14.01 -2.38 -8.40
N TYR A 51 -13.56 -3.00 -9.49
CA TYR A 51 -12.64 -2.35 -10.44
C TYR A 51 -13.33 -1.32 -11.33
N ALA A 52 -14.62 -1.42 -11.49
CA ALA A 52 -15.44 -0.44 -12.22
C ALA A 52 -15.96 0.70 -11.33
N ALA A 53 -15.84 0.57 -10.00
CA ALA A 53 -16.34 1.57 -9.05
C ALA A 53 -15.46 2.82 -9.04
N GLN A 54 -16.08 4.00 -9.12
CA GLN A 54 -15.38 5.29 -9.11
C GLN A 54 -15.37 5.97 -7.73
N ASP A 55 -16.31 5.61 -6.86
CA ASP A 55 -16.53 6.27 -5.57
C ASP A 55 -15.89 5.54 -4.38
N LEU A 56 -15.06 4.53 -4.63
CA LEU A 56 -14.35 3.82 -3.58
C LEU A 56 -12.98 4.44 -3.31
N PRO A 57 -12.50 4.39 -2.05
CA PRO A 57 -11.14 4.79 -1.73
C PRO A 57 -10.13 4.02 -2.59
N GLN A 58 -9.21 4.74 -3.19
CA GLN A 58 -8.18 4.17 -4.06
C GLN A 58 -6.88 3.97 -3.30
N VAL A 59 -6.14 2.93 -3.65
CA VAL A 59 -4.74 2.77 -3.21
C VAL A 59 -3.86 3.74 -4.01
N PRO A 60 -2.70 4.16 -3.46
CA PRO A 60 -1.76 4.98 -4.22
C PRO A 60 -1.38 4.34 -5.57
N HIS A 61 -1.32 5.15 -6.63
CA HIS A 61 -1.04 4.68 -8.00
C HIS A 61 0.45 4.71 -8.35
N SER A 62 1.29 5.27 -7.49
CA SER A 62 2.73 5.35 -7.68
C SER A 62 3.48 5.17 -6.38
N LEU A 63 4.79 4.84 -6.49
CA LEU A 63 5.66 4.76 -5.31
C LEU A 63 5.77 6.11 -4.60
N ASN A 64 5.81 7.23 -5.34
CA ASN A 64 5.83 8.57 -4.76
C ASN A 64 4.58 8.88 -3.93
N GLU A 65 3.40 8.50 -4.41
CA GLU A 65 2.15 8.65 -3.65
C GLU A 65 2.14 7.77 -2.40
N SER A 66 2.66 6.54 -2.51
CA SER A 66 2.79 5.63 -1.37
C SER A 66 3.75 6.16 -0.32
N ILE A 67 4.90 6.72 -0.73
CA ILE A 67 5.85 7.38 0.16
C ILE A 67 5.18 8.54 0.89
N ALA A 68 4.47 9.42 0.17
CA ALA A 68 3.78 10.57 0.76
C ALA A 68 2.68 10.15 1.76
N ALA A 69 1.99 9.05 1.49
CA ALA A 69 1.01 8.48 2.41
C ALA A 69 1.67 7.91 3.68
N LEU A 70 2.79 7.20 3.52
CA LEU A 70 3.56 6.65 4.64
C LEU A 70 4.13 7.75 5.54
N GLU A 71 4.68 8.82 4.97
CA GLU A 71 5.21 9.97 5.70
C GLU A 71 4.18 10.63 6.62
N LYS A 72 2.94 10.72 6.15
CA LYS A 72 1.82 11.38 6.86
C LYS A 72 1.14 10.49 7.90
N SER A 73 1.40 9.19 7.88
CA SER A 73 0.72 8.23 8.73
C SER A 73 1.28 8.24 10.16
N THR A 74 0.64 8.97 11.05
CA THR A 74 0.93 8.90 12.50
C THR A 74 0.51 7.56 13.07
N TRP A 75 -0.63 7.01 12.61
CA TRP A 75 -1.12 5.71 13.05
C TRP A 75 -0.09 4.59 12.82
N LEU A 76 0.54 4.58 11.64
CA LEU A 76 1.51 3.52 11.33
C LEU A 76 2.78 3.64 12.18
N ARG A 77 3.21 4.86 12.49
CA ARG A 77 4.32 5.12 13.41
C ARG A 77 4.03 4.59 14.82
N ASP A 78 2.82 4.82 15.31
CA ASP A 78 2.37 4.28 16.60
C ASP A 78 2.27 2.75 16.59
N ALA A 79 1.89 2.14 15.46
CA ALA A 79 1.65 0.71 15.33
C ALA A 79 2.92 -0.13 15.20
N ILE A 80 3.91 0.32 14.42
CA ILE A 80 5.13 -0.45 14.10
C ILE A 80 6.43 0.24 14.50
N GLY A 81 6.36 1.47 15.02
CA GLY A 81 7.49 2.26 15.50
C GLY A 81 8.10 3.18 14.45
N ASP A 82 8.56 4.35 14.90
CA ASP A 82 9.20 5.37 14.06
C ASP A 82 10.42 4.85 13.31
N ASP A 83 11.29 4.09 13.97
CA ASP A 83 12.52 3.57 13.37
C ASP A 83 12.22 2.67 12.17
N VAL A 84 11.18 1.85 12.25
CA VAL A 84 10.76 0.97 11.15
C VAL A 84 10.20 1.82 10.00
N VAL A 85 9.36 2.81 10.29
CA VAL A 85 8.79 3.70 9.26
C VAL A 85 9.90 4.49 8.56
N GLU A 86 10.84 5.07 9.30
CA GLU A 86 11.96 5.83 8.72
C GLU A 86 12.89 4.94 7.87
N LEU A 87 13.15 3.70 8.31
CA LEU A 87 13.93 2.74 7.53
C LEU A 87 13.26 2.48 6.16
N TYR A 88 11.95 2.22 6.15
CA TYR A 88 11.23 1.95 4.90
C TYR A 88 11.06 3.20 4.04
N LEU A 89 10.86 4.37 4.63
CA LEU A 89 10.87 5.64 3.89
C LEU A 89 12.20 5.88 3.20
N HIS A 90 13.31 5.66 3.90
CA HIS A 90 14.66 5.76 3.31
C HIS A 90 14.84 4.78 2.14
N PHE A 91 14.43 3.52 2.32
CA PHE A 91 14.51 2.50 1.29
C PHE A 91 13.69 2.88 0.06
N PHE A 92 12.41 3.22 0.22
CA PHE A 92 11.52 3.55 -0.90
C PHE A 92 11.93 4.83 -1.63
N ARG A 93 12.38 5.88 -0.92
CA ARG A 93 12.93 7.08 -1.55
C ARG A 93 14.20 6.78 -2.35
N THR A 94 15.02 5.85 -1.88
CA THR A 94 16.23 5.42 -2.59
C THR A 94 15.88 4.68 -3.87
N GLU A 95 14.90 3.78 -3.82
CA GLU A 95 14.43 3.06 -5.02
C GLU A 95 13.76 4.01 -6.02
N GLN A 96 12.93 4.95 -5.56
CA GLN A 96 12.33 5.96 -6.44
C GLN A 96 13.40 6.80 -7.14
N ARG A 97 14.39 7.29 -6.40
CA ARG A 97 15.50 8.07 -6.99
C ARG A 97 16.27 7.27 -8.04
N LYS A 98 16.59 6.01 -7.76
CA LYS A 98 17.25 5.14 -8.76
C LYS A 98 16.41 4.95 -10.02
N PHE A 99 15.10 4.80 -9.86
CA PHE A 99 14.17 4.70 -10.98
C PHE A 99 14.16 5.99 -11.81
N ASP A 100 14.11 7.15 -11.15
CA ASP A 100 14.09 8.47 -11.81
C ASP A 100 15.40 8.78 -12.57
N GLU A 101 16.51 8.15 -12.20
CA GLU A 101 17.81 8.26 -12.88
C GLU A 101 17.91 7.40 -14.15
N VAL A 102 16.95 6.50 -14.41
CA VAL A 102 16.97 5.58 -15.54
C VAL A 102 16.29 6.19 -16.76
N VAL A 103 17.03 6.33 -17.87
CA VAL A 103 16.45 6.68 -19.17
C VAL A 103 15.74 5.45 -19.74
N THR A 104 14.40 5.52 -19.80
CA THR A 104 13.56 4.41 -20.23
C THR A 104 13.60 4.20 -21.75
N SER A 105 13.21 3.01 -22.21
CA SER A 105 13.07 2.73 -23.65
C SER A 105 12.02 3.62 -24.32
N TRP A 106 10.97 4.01 -23.58
CA TRP A 106 9.94 4.94 -24.05
C TRP A 106 10.52 6.34 -24.30
N GLU A 107 11.31 6.89 -23.36
CA GLU A 107 11.97 8.19 -23.54
C GLU A 107 12.93 8.17 -24.71
N ARG A 108 13.74 7.11 -24.84
CA ARG A 108 14.64 6.93 -26.00
C ARG A 108 13.88 6.92 -27.32
N ALA A 109 12.80 6.14 -27.41
CA ALA A 109 11.97 6.09 -28.62
C ALA A 109 11.29 7.43 -28.89
N ARG A 110 10.84 8.14 -27.84
CA ARG A 110 10.11 9.40 -27.95
C ARG A 110 10.99 10.56 -28.41
N TYR A 111 12.24 10.62 -27.96
CA TYR A 111 13.11 11.78 -28.10
C TYR A 111 14.29 11.55 -29.05
N PHE A 112 14.52 10.33 -29.53
CA PHE A 112 15.68 9.99 -30.39
C PHE A 112 15.80 10.85 -31.64
N GLU A 113 14.68 11.24 -32.27
CA GLU A 113 14.66 12.05 -33.48
C GLU A 113 14.33 13.54 -33.24
N ARG A 114 14.29 13.97 -31.96
CA ARG A 114 13.91 15.34 -31.59
C ARG A 114 15.03 16.16 -30.98
N SER A 115 16.25 15.62 -30.97
CA SER A 115 17.48 16.30 -30.52
C SER A 115 18.15 17.05 -31.65
#